data_0dd67c789f9135e6653dcb9a04d4a057
#
_entry.id   0dd67c789f9135e6653dcb9a04d4a057
#
_cell.length_a   1.000
_cell.length_b   1.000
_cell.length_c   1.000
_cell.angle_alpha   90.00
_cell.angle_beta   90.00
_cell.angle_gamma   90.00
#
_symmetry.space_group_name_H-M   'P 1'
#
loop_
_entity.id
_entity.type
_entity.pdbx_description
1 polymer ?
#
loop_
_entity_poly.entity_id
_entity_poly.type
_entity_poly.pdbx_seq_one_letter_code
_entity_poly.pdbx_strand_id
1 'polypeptide(L)'
;MKNIFLICFTLMVVLFTFSACHSEKMETGATDVTGQLSLASMKMEVDLKVDTVYPQSRAGVDVSNFLLTIKNSQGEQVEQYTYSEMPEIISLPVGTYTVVASSAEAATNGFDVPFYTGSTEQFTIKENELTEVSALTCRLANVMISVEYDEELRKLMGEDVVTTVKIGDNSL
;
A
#
# COMPACT_ATOMS: atom_id res chain seq x y z
N MET A 1 0.85 -74.11 1.77
CA MET A 1 0.01 -72.89 1.82
C MET A 1 0.49 -71.88 2.91
N LYS A 2 1.05 -72.34 4.03
CA LYS A 2 1.53 -71.44 5.13
C LYS A 2 2.71 -70.54 4.75
N ASN A 3 3.63 -71.05 3.90
CA ASN A 3 4.85 -70.32 3.53
C ASN A 3 4.61 -69.23 2.44
N ILE A 4 3.59 -69.41 1.61
CA ILE A 4 3.24 -68.42 0.57
C ILE A 4 2.63 -67.18 1.23
N PHE A 5 1.86 -67.36 2.30
CA PHE A 5 1.25 -66.24 3.04
C PHE A 5 2.29 -65.38 3.79
N LEU A 6 3.34 -66.05 4.30
CA LEU A 6 4.45 -65.37 4.98
C LEU A 6 5.29 -64.54 3.98
N ILE A 7 5.55 -65.07 2.80
CA ILE A 7 6.30 -64.39 1.74
C ILE A 7 5.52 -63.19 1.19
N CYS A 8 4.21 -63.32 0.98
CA CYS A 8 3.37 -62.18 0.59
C CYS A 8 3.31 -61.10 1.64
N PHE A 9 3.27 -61.45 2.93
CA PHE A 9 3.22 -60.50 4.02
C PHE A 9 4.55 -59.73 4.17
N THR A 10 5.71 -60.42 4.02
CA THR A 10 7.03 -59.77 4.04
C THR A 10 7.24 -58.88 2.80
N LEU A 11 6.73 -59.27 1.60
CA LEU A 11 6.83 -58.48 0.41
C LEU A 11 5.96 -57.21 0.51
N MET A 12 4.79 -57.28 1.16
CA MET A 12 3.89 -56.17 1.36
C MET A 12 4.45 -55.16 2.37
N VAL A 13 5.18 -55.57 3.38
CA VAL A 13 5.83 -54.68 4.36
C VAL A 13 7.00 -53.92 3.74
N VAL A 14 7.73 -54.53 2.78
CA VAL A 14 8.84 -53.86 2.08
C VAL A 14 8.35 -52.80 1.10
N LEU A 15 7.12 -52.94 0.54
CA LEU A 15 6.55 -51.95 -0.38
C LEU A 15 6.03 -50.67 0.32
N PHE A 16 5.82 -50.67 1.64
CA PHE A 16 5.36 -49.50 2.37
C PHE A 16 6.48 -48.59 2.90
N THR A 17 7.75 -48.96 2.74
CA THR A 17 8.87 -48.17 3.28
C THR A 17 9.50 -47.18 2.32
N PHE A 18 8.98 -47.06 1.07
CA PHE A 18 9.54 -46.13 0.07
C PHE A 18 8.63 -44.94 -0.27
N SER A 19 7.61 -44.64 0.55
CA SER A 19 6.74 -43.51 0.31
C SER A 19 6.91 -42.38 1.32
N ALA A 20 8.15 -42.16 1.77
CA ALA A 20 8.55 -40.97 2.49
C ALA A 20 9.55 -40.17 1.63
N CYS A 21 9.17 -39.80 0.40
CA CYS A 21 9.68 -38.60 -0.19
C CYS A 21 9.02 -37.43 0.55
N HIS A 22 9.50 -37.17 1.76
CA HIS A 22 9.44 -35.87 2.34
C HIS A 22 10.32 -35.02 1.43
N SER A 23 9.71 -34.22 0.56
CA SER A 23 10.35 -33.04 -0.01
C SER A 23 10.70 -32.17 1.21
N GLU A 24 11.84 -32.44 1.82
CA GLU A 24 12.54 -31.40 2.53
C GLU A 24 12.78 -30.30 1.48
N LYS A 25 11.89 -29.29 1.44
CA LYS A 25 12.33 -27.97 1.07
C LYS A 25 13.62 -27.81 1.88
N MET A 26 14.76 -27.90 1.20
CA MET A 26 15.95 -27.22 1.68
C MET A 26 15.50 -25.77 1.87
N GLU A 27 15.07 -25.42 3.07
CA GLU A 27 15.31 -24.11 3.58
C GLU A 27 16.83 -23.99 3.55
N THR A 28 17.33 -23.49 2.43
CA THR A 28 18.58 -22.76 2.43
C THR A 28 18.34 -21.75 3.53
N GLY A 29 18.88 -22.00 4.71
CA GLY A 29 18.94 -21.05 5.80
C GLY A 29 19.79 -19.87 5.36
N ALA A 30 19.28 -19.08 4.44
CA ALA A 30 19.55 -17.67 4.44
C ALA A 30 18.91 -17.21 5.76
N THR A 31 19.69 -17.07 6.79
CA THR A 31 19.33 -16.19 7.90
C THR A 31 19.02 -14.87 7.23
N ASP A 32 17.73 -14.56 7.06
CA ASP A 32 17.30 -13.28 6.54
C ASP A 32 17.87 -12.25 7.51
N VAL A 33 18.99 -11.67 7.07
CA VAL A 33 19.69 -10.65 7.82
C VAL A 33 18.78 -9.45 7.84
N THR A 34 18.32 -9.07 9.03
CA THR A 34 17.33 -8.02 9.21
C THR A 34 17.91 -6.79 9.91
N GLY A 35 17.32 -5.63 9.66
CA GLY A 35 17.48 -4.43 10.43
C GLY A 35 16.12 -3.90 10.87
N GLN A 36 16.09 -2.74 11.48
CA GLN A 36 14.89 -2.14 12.01
C GLN A 36 14.57 -0.82 11.31
N LEU A 37 13.29 -0.60 11.03
CA LEU A 37 12.73 0.66 10.57
C LEU A 37 11.93 1.29 11.70
N SER A 38 12.30 2.50 12.12
CA SER A 38 11.53 3.29 13.07
C SER A 38 10.60 4.25 12.33
N LEU A 39 9.32 4.16 12.63
CA LEU A 39 8.27 5.06 12.20
C LEU A 39 7.78 5.97 13.35
N ALA A 40 8.34 5.83 14.54
CA ALA A 40 7.91 6.53 15.77
C ALA A 40 7.94 8.07 15.64
N SER A 41 8.87 8.61 14.86
CA SER A 41 8.99 10.05 14.58
C SER A 41 8.33 10.48 13.28
N MET A 42 7.69 9.56 12.55
CA MET A 42 7.07 9.87 11.25
C MET A 42 5.89 10.83 11.45
N LYS A 43 5.97 11.97 10.78
CA LYS A 43 4.87 12.92 10.65
C LYS A 43 4.38 12.92 9.22
N MET A 44 3.07 12.73 9.06
CA MET A 44 2.42 12.86 7.77
C MET A 44 1.73 14.20 7.69
N GLU A 45 2.03 14.93 6.64
CA GLU A 45 1.41 16.22 6.32
C GLU A 45 0.82 16.19 4.91
N VAL A 46 -0.28 16.91 4.71
CA VAL A 46 -0.86 17.10 3.38
C VAL A 46 -0.58 18.53 2.94
N ASP A 47 0.16 18.67 1.85
CA ASP A 47 0.39 19.95 1.20
C ASP A 47 -0.84 20.32 0.37
N LEU A 48 -1.61 21.26 0.89
CA LEU A 48 -2.85 21.76 0.29
C LEU A 48 -2.63 22.91 -0.71
N LYS A 49 -1.40 23.14 -1.16
CA LYS A 49 -1.13 24.11 -2.23
C LYS A 49 -1.77 23.63 -3.52
N VAL A 50 -2.99 24.05 -3.72
CA VAL A 50 -3.70 23.93 -4.98
C VAL A 50 -3.65 25.31 -5.63
N ASP A 51 -3.15 25.40 -6.85
CA ASP A 51 -3.29 26.61 -7.68
C ASP A 51 -4.77 26.80 -8.00
N THR A 52 -5.50 27.43 -7.09
CA THR A 52 -6.90 27.80 -7.28
C THR A 52 -7.01 29.31 -7.39
N VAL A 53 -7.76 29.75 -8.36
CA VAL A 53 -8.14 31.18 -8.52
C VAL A 53 -8.99 31.65 -7.32
N TYR A 54 -9.58 30.73 -6.57
CA TYR A 54 -10.38 30.96 -5.38
C TYR A 54 -9.84 30.20 -4.18
N PRO A 55 -9.34 30.88 -3.13
CA PRO A 55 -8.86 30.23 -1.92
C PRO A 55 -10.05 29.63 -1.16
N GLN A 56 -10.27 28.35 -1.29
CA GLN A 56 -11.14 27.63 -0.36
C GLN A 56 -10.31 27.34 0.90
N SER A 57 -10.77 27.82 2.06
CA SER A 57 -10.21 27.42 3.34
C SER A 57 -10.57 25.94 3.56
N ARG A 58 -9.65 25.04 3.26
CA ARG A 58 -9.82 23.62 3.61
C ARG A 58 -9.37 23.43 5.04
N ALA A 59 -10.27 22.89 5.88
CA ALA A 59 -9.87 22.27 7.13
C ALA A 59 -8.79 21.22 6.83
N GLY A 60 -7.86 21.01 7.75
CA GLY A 60 -6.79 20.03 7.57
C GLY A 60 -7.37 18.66 7.17
N VAL A 61 -6.70 17.97 6.26
CA VAL A 61 -7.10 16.62 5.86
C VAL A 61 -6.77 15.67 6.99
N ASP A 62 -7.74 14.86 7.42
CA ASP A 62 -7.50 13.79 8.38
C ASP A 62 -6.70 12.67 7.71
N VAL A 63 -5.47 12.47 8.16
CA VAL A 63 -4.55 11.48 7.64
C VAL A 63 -4.59 10.14 8.39
N SER A 64 -5.40 10.01 9.43
CA SER A 64 -5.42 8.83 10.31
C SER A 64 -5.70 7.53 9.56
N ASN A 65 -6.52 7.60 8.52
CA ASN A 65 -6.90 6.46 7.68
C ASN A 65 -6.04 6.29 6.41
N PHE A 66 -4.98 7.08 6.25
CA PHE A 66 -4.10 6.92 5.10
C PHE A 66 -3.36 5.58 5.18
N LEU A 67 -3.17 4.96 4.02
CA LEU A 67 -2.41 3.73 3.87
C LEU A 67 -0.93 4.06 3.76
N LEU A 68 -0.12 3.40 4.58
CA LEU A 68 1.34 3.41 4.50
C LEU A 68 1.80 2.09 3.91
N THR A 69 2.38 2.13 2.74
CA THR A 69 2.89 0.95 2.04
C THR A 69 4.41 1.01 1.97
N ILE A 70 5.08 0.02 2.55
CA ILE A 70 6.53 -0.15 2.44
C ILE A 70 6.81 -0.98 1.19
N LYS A 71 7.62 -0.44 0.29
CA LYS A 71 8.00 -1.07 -0.97
C LYS A 71 9.50 -1.33 -1.02
N ASN A 72 9.88 -2.48 -1.58
CA ASN A 72 11.27 -2.81 -1.85
C ASN A 72 11.80 -2.06 -3.10
N SER A 73 13.06 -2.27 -3.44
CA SER A 73 13.71 -1.63 -4.61
C SER A 73 13.10 -2.03 -5.96
N GLN A 74 12.34 -3.13 -6.02
CA GLN A 74 11.59 -3.57 -7.19
C GLN A 74 10.21 -2.92 -7.30
N GLY A 75 9.81 -2.14 -6.28
CA GLY A 75 8.49 -1.52 -6.18
C GLY A 75 7.40 -2.47 -5.66
N GLU A 76 7.78 -3.66 -5.21
CA GLU A 76 6.85 -4.63 -4.63
C GLU A 76 6.50 -4.24 -3.21
N GLN A 77 5.24 -4.42 -2.84
CA GLN A 77 4.77 -4.20 -1.48
C GLN A 77 5.32 -5.28 -0.55
N VAL A 78 5.96 -4.84 0.53
CA VAL A 78 6.48 -5.71 1.58
C VAL A 78 5.55 -5.70 2.78
N GLU A 79 5.12 -4.51 3.21
CA GLU A 79 4.23 -4.30 4.34
C GLU A 79 3.25 -3.16 4.04
N GLN A 80 2.09 -3.18 4.70
CA GLN A 80 1.10 -2.11 4.62
C GLN A 80 0.39 -1.92 5.95
N TYR A 81 0.18 -0.67 6.35
CA TYR A 81 -0.49 -0.28 7.58
C TYR A 81 -1.42 0.90 7.33
N THR A 82 -2.41 1.06 8.19
CA THR A 82 -3.11 2.33 8.34
C THR A 82 -2.26 3.26 9.22
N TYR A 83 -2.16 4.53 8.87
CA TYR A 83 -1.26 5.48 9.58
C TYR A 83 -1.52 5.52 11.09
N SER A 84 -2.79 5.51 11.52
CA SER A 84 -3.15 5.49 12.94
C SER A 84 -2.82 4.18 13.67
N GLU A 85 -2.57 3.09 12.93
CA GLU A 85 -2.33 1.75 13.48
C GLU A 85 -0.92 1.24 13.18
N MET A 86 -0.07 2.09 12.57
CA MET A 86 1.29 1.69 12.23
C MET A 86 2.11 1.38 13.49
N PRO A 87 2.92 0.32 13.49
CA PRO A 87 3.84 0.04 14.59
C PRO A 87 4.97 1.07 14.63
N GLU A 88 5.49 1.34 15.81
CA GLU A 88 6.63 2.26 15.98
C GLU A 88 7.93 1.71 15.34
N ILE A 89 8.12 0.39 15.38
CA ILE A 89 9.31 -0.29 14.86
C ILE A 89 8.89 -1.53 14.07
N ILE A 90 9.48 -1.67 12.89
CA ILE A 90 9.26 -2.81 11.98
C ILE A 90 10.61 -3.47 11.69
N SER A 91 10.66 -4.80 11.70
CA SER A 91 11.82 -5.57 11.27
C SER A 91 11.70 -5.88 9.78
N LEU A 92 12.71 -5.49 9.00
CA LEU A 92 12.75 -5.71 7.55
C LEU A 92 14.06 -6.40 7.16
N PRO A 93 14.07 -7.23 6.12
CA PRO A 93 15.30 -7.72 5.51
C PRO A 93 16.24 -6.58 5.11
N VAL A 94 17.54 -6.81 5.13
CA VAL A 94 18.52 -5.85 4.61
C VAL A 94 18.23 -5.54 3.15
N GLY A 95 18.11 -4.27 2.82
CA GLY A 95 17.74 -3.84 1.46
C GLY A 95 17.40 -2.37 1.36
N THR A 96 16.98 -1.96 0.16
CA THR A 96 16.55 -0.59 -0.11
C THR A 96 15.04 -0.53 -0.20
N TYR A 97 14.47 0.47 0.45
CA TYR A 97 13.02 0.62 0.61
C TYR A 97 12.55 2.05 0.37
N THR A 98 11.25 2.19 0.17
CA THR A 98 10.54 3.46 0.09
C THR A 98 9.22 3.30 0.87
N VAL A 99 8.82 4.29 1.63
CA VAL A 99 7.48 4.36 2.21
C VAL A 99 6.61 5.23 1.32
N VAL A 100 5.49 4.69 0.90
CA VAL A 100 4.46 5.41 0.12
C VAL A 100 3.23 5.57 0.99
N ALA A 101 2.71 6.79 1.08
CA ALA A 101 1.43 7.08 1.70
C ALA A 101 0.37 7.39 0.65
N SER A 102 -0.87 6.96 0.87
CA SER A 102 -2.00 7.29 0.02
C SER A 102 -3.30 7.37 0.82
N SER A 103 -4.21 8.25 0.40
CA SER A 103 -5.52 8.41 1.06
C SER A 103 -6.50 7.27 0.75
N ALA A 104 -6.21 6.44 -0.25
CA ALA A 104 -6.96 5.27 -0.65
C ALA A 104 -6.04 4.30 -1.42
N GLU A 105 -6.49 3.08 -1.71
CA GLU A 105 -5.73 2.10 -2.50
C GLU A 105 -5.45 2.58 -3.93
N ALA A 106 -6.40 3.28 -4.54
CA ALA A 106 -6.28 3.84 -5.88
C ALA A 106 -7.09 5.13 -6.03
N ALA A 107 -6.68 5.97 -6.97
CA ALA A 107 -7.47 7.11 -7.39
C ALA A 107 -8.75 6.63 -8.10
N THR A 108 -9.88 7.24 -7.76
CA THR A 108 -11.17 6.97 -8.40
C THR A 108 -11.73 8.26 -8.98
N ASN A 109 -12.59 8.14 -10.01
CA ASN A 109 -13.37 9.25 -10.53
C ASN A 109 -14.66 9.38 -9.72
N GLY A 110 -15.07 10.60 -9.42
CA GLY A 110 -16.31 10.85 -8.68
C GLY A 110 -16.37 12.27 -8.14
N PHE A 111 -17.47 12.58 -7.47
CA PHE A 111 -17.64 13.85 -6.78
C PHE A 111 -17.02 13.78 -5.38
N ASP A 112 -16.25 14.79 -5.00
CA ASP A 112 -15.61 14.92 -3.68
C ASP A 112 -14.73 13.73 -3.29
N VAL A 113 -14.01 13.15 -4.26
CA VAL A 113 -13.05 12.04 -4.04
C VAL A 113 -11.62 12.49 -4.28
N PRO A 114 -11.06 13.39 -3.44
CA PRO A 114 -9.67 13.79 -3.56
C PRO A 114 -8.76 12.58 -3.26
N PHE A 115 -7.75 12.40 -4.08
CA PHE A 115 -6.73 11.37 -3.87
C PHE A 115 -5.39 12.04 -3.55
N TYR A 116 -4.87 11.77 -2.36
CA TYR A 116 -3.58 12.27 -1.90
C TYR A 116 -2.57 11.14 -1.88
N THR A 117 -1.36 11.41 -2.33
CA THR A 117 -0.26 10.48 -2.21
C THR A 117 1.07 11.21 -2.00
N GLY A 118 2.01 10.51 -1.42
CA GLY A 118 3.38 10.97 -1.19
C GLY A 118 4.31 9.79 -0.98
N SER A 119 5.60 10.03 -1.10
CA SER A 119 6.61 9.01 -0.83
C SER A 119 7.82 9.62 -0.17
N THR A 120 8.52 8.81 0.61
CA THR A 120 9.87 9.15 1.08
C THR A 120 10.87 9.04 -0.07
N GLU A 121 12.08 9.57 0.14
CA GLU A 121 13.22 9.13 -0.64
C GLU A 121 13.54 7.67 -0.31
N GLN A 122 14.34 7.03 -1.16
CA GLN A 122 14.81 5.68 -0.88
C GLN A 122 15.78 5.69 0.30
N PHE A 123 15.64 4.71 1.19
CA PHE A 123 16.53 4.50 2.33
C PHE A 123 16.98 3.04 2.37
N THR A 124 18.07 2.78 3.09
CA THR A 124 18.64 1.43 3.19
C THR A 124 18.51 0.91 4.61
N ILE A 125 17.94 -0.28 4.75
CA ILE A 125 17.95 -1.07 5.98
C ILE A 125 19.23 -1.88 6.01
N LYS A 126 20.01 -1.72 7.10
CA LYS A 126 21.26 -2.45 7.34
C LYS A 126 21.10 -3.41 8.51
N GLU A 127 21.94 -4.43 8.51
CA GLU A 127 21.94 -5.45 9.55
C GLU A 127 22.10 -4.86 10.94
N ASN A 128 21.18 -5.22 11.84
CA ASN A 128 21.20 -4.80 13.26
C ASN A 128 21.24 -3.27 13.47
N GLU A 129 20.93 -2.47 12.46
CA GLU A 129 20.82 -1.00 12.57
C GLU A 129 19.35 -0.58 12.62
N LEU A 130 19.10 0.53 13.33
CA LEU A 130 17.82 1.23 13.32
C LEU A 130 17.88 2.35 12.27
N THR A 131 16.99 2.30 11.29
CA THR A 131 16.80 3.36 10.29
C THR A 131 15.55 4.16 10.65
N GLU A 132 15.63 5.48 10.65
CA GLU A 132 14.50 6.35 10.96
C GLU A 132 13.94 7.04 9.72
N VAL A 133 12.62 7.11 9.64
CA VAL A 133 11.89 7.92 8.65
C VAL A 133 11.07 8.97 9.39
N SER A 134 11.37 10.25 9.16
CA SER A 134 10.89 11.34 10.01
C SER A 134 9.69 12.12 9.45
N ALA A 135 9.58 12.27 8.14
CA ALA A 135 8.52 13.07 7.54
C ALA A 135 8.11 12.53 6.18
N LEU A 136 6.81 12.63 5.88
CA LEU A 136 6.23 12.30 4.59
C LEU A 136 5.17 13.34 4.25
N THR A 137 5.32 13.98 3.08
CA THR A 137 4.36 14.96 2.60
C THR A 137 3.53 14.38 1.47
N CYS A 138 2.21 14.34 1.66
CA CYS A 138 1.26 13.95 0.63
C CYS A 138 0.74 15.17 -0.12
N ARG A 139 0.47 15.00 -1.40
CA ARG A 139 -0.12 16.02 -2.28
C ARG A 139 -1.31 15.44 -3.02
N LEU A 140 -2.18 16.33 -3.48
CA LEU A 140 -3.28 15.95 -4.35
C LEU A 140 -2.71 15.36 -5.66
N ALA A 141 -3.08 14.13 -5.95
CA ALA A 141 -2.56 13.37 -7.10
C ALA A 141 -3.61 13.16 -8.21
N ASN A 142 -4.85 13.57 -7.98
CA ASN A 142 -5.88 13.65 -9.01
C ASN A 142 -6.24 15.10 -9.31
N VAL A 143 -6.89 15.32 -10.46
CA VAL A 143 -7.41 16.65 -10.83
C VAL A 143 -8.75 16.86 -10.14
N MET A 144 -8.90 18.00 -9.48
CA MET A 144 -10.18 18.48 -8.97
C MET A 144 -10.69 19.63 -9.86
N ILE A 145 -11.93 19.51 -10.30
CA ILE A 145 -12.60 20.53 -11.11
C ILE A 145 -13.82 21.00 -10.35
N SER A 146 -13.92 22.31 -10.11
CA SER A 146 -15.12 22.95 -9.58
C SER A 146 -15.77 23.79 -10.66
N VAL A 147 -17.07 23.65 -10.81
CA VAL A 147 -17.86 24.48 -11.72
C VAL A 147 -18.69 25.45 -10.90
N GLU A 148 -18.48 26.74 -11.09
CA GLU A 148 -19.23 27.79 -10.44
C GLU A 148 -20.02 28.56 -11.51
N TYR A 149 -21.29 28.78 -11.24
CA TYR A 149 -22.16 29.56 -12.12
C TYR A 149 -22.34 30.95 -11.55
N ASP A 150 -22.27 31.94 -12.44
CA ASP A 150 -22.64 33.31 -12.11
C ASP A 150 -24.10 33.39 -11.60
N GLU A 151 -24.34 34.27 -10.62
CA GLU A 151 -25.66 34.38 -9.99
C GLU A 151 -26.77 34.73 -10.97
N GLU A 152 -26.51 35.59 -11.96
CA GLU A 152 -27.49 35.97 -12.95
C GLU A 152 -27.78 34.82 -13.91
N LEU A 153 -26.75 34.07 -14.31
CA LEU A 153 -26.94 32.85 -15.09
C LEU A 153 -27.74 31.80 -14.31
N ARG A 154 -27.45 31.63 -13.02
CA ARG A 154 -28.18 30.68 -12.17
C ARG A 154 -29.66 30.95 -12.08
N LYS A 155 -30.08 32.24 -12.09
CA LYS A 155 -31.50 32.62 -12.11
C LYS A 155 -32.21 32.25 -13.43
N LEU A 156 -31.47 32.10 -14.51
CA LEU A 156 -31.99 31.76 -15.84
C LEU A 156 -31.97 30.24 -16.09
N MET A 157 -31.26 29.49 -15.26
CA MET A 157 -31.16 28.03 -15.37
C MET A 157 -32.41 27.36 -14.78
N GLY A 158 -32.98 26.40 -15.49
CA GLY A 158 -34.04 25.55 -14.97
C GLY A 158 -33.53 24.53 -13.97
N GLU A 159 -34.43 23.86 -13.27
CA GLU A 159 -34.08 22.80 -12.27
C GLU A 159 -33.48 21.54 -12.90
N ASP A 160 -33.63 21.38 -14.21
CA ASP A 160 -33.21 20.23 -15.00
C ASP A 160 -31.86 20.41 -15.73
N VAL A 161 -31.14 21.47 -15.39
CA VAL A 161 -29.80 21.72 -16.00
C VAL A 161 -28.78 20.70 -15.49
N VAL A 162 -28.14 20.04 -16.42
CA VAL A 162 -27.06 19.08 -16.16
C VAL A 162 -25.74 19.63 -16.66
N THR A 163 -24.74 19.64 -15.79
CA THR A 163 -23.36 19.97 -16.17
C THR A 163 -22.55 18.69 -16.28
N THR A 164 -21.94 18.48 -17.41
CA THR A 164 -21.07 17.32 -17.63
C THR A 164 -19.62 17.79 -17.78
N VAL A 165 -18.75 17.29 -16.93
CA VAL A 165 -17.31 17.50 -17.04
C VAL A 165 -16.68 16.30 -17.74
N LYS A 166 -15.91 16.54 -18.81
CA LYS A 166 -15.23 15.48 -19.58
C LYS A 166 -13.73 15.72 -19.60
N ILE A 167 -12.98 14.65 -19.32
CA ILE A 167 -11.52 14.60 -19.44
C ILE A 167 -11.17 13.33 -20.23
N GLY A 168 -10.82 13.49 -21.50
CA GLY A 168 -10.67 12.36 -22.42
C GLY A 168 -11.99 11.58 -22.55
N ASP A 169 -11.94 10.28 -22.31
CA ASP A 169 -13.11 9.40 -22.36
C ASP A 169 -13.89 9.33 -21.03
N ASN A 170 -13.39 9.96 -19.96
CA ASN A 170 -14.05 10.00 -18.65
C ASN A 170 -15.05 11.18 -18.60
N SER A 171 -16.22 10.94 -18.00
CA SER A 171 -17.25 11.95 -17.75
C SER A 171 -17.84 11.82 -16.35
N LEU A 172 -18.15 12.95 -15.75
CA LEU A 172 -18.88 13.12 -14.48
C LEU A 172 -20.06 14.04 -14.69
#